data_a6d564b7f98bf92d00d11322db05db64
#
_entry.id   a6d564b7f98bf92d00d11322db05db64
#
_cell.length_a   1.000
_cell.length_b   1.000
_cell.length_c   1.000
_cell.angle_alpha   90.00
_cell.angle_beta   90.00
_cell.angle_gamma   90.00
#
_symmetry.space_group_name_H-M   'P 1'
#
loop_
_entity.id
_entity.type
_entity.pdbx_description
1 polymer ?
#
loop_
_entity_poly.entity_id
_entity_poly.type
_entity_poly.pdbx_seq_one_letter_code
_entity_poly.pdbx_strand_id
1 'polypeptide(L)'
;MPNNHLLELPFEQQIGQFFFIGLPGTEVDEETRKLIEEVKPGGIIIFGRNVESAEQLRKLTDDARKLIPTAPLVAIDQEGGLVDRLRQVFPPMPSARAIRQHGDLAGARRLGRVTGELLRMLGFNLNFAPVMSIITEARSKLTNGLYSRSYGRSPGEVL
;
A
#
# COMPACT_ATOMS: atom_id res chain seq x y z
N MET A 1 -6.47 26.06 -6.53
CA MET A 1 -5.85 25.89 -7.85
C MET A 1 -5.10 24.56 -7.81
N PRO A 2 -5.30 23.62 -8.75
CA PRO A 2 -4.45 22.43 -8.80
C PRO A 2 -3.02 22.90 -9.09
N ASN A 3 -2.09 22.37 -8.31
CA ASN A 3 -0.68 22.71 -8.39
C ASN A 3 -0.11 22.17 -9.71
N ASN A 4 0.07 23.01 -10.72
CA ASN A 4 0.63 22.64 -12.02
C ASN A 4 2.14 22.32 -11.99
N HIS A 5 2.74 22.21 -10.80
CA HIS A 5 4.18 21.96 -10.64
C HIS A 5 4.69 20.73 -11.40
N LEU A 6 3.85 19.69 -11.57
CA LEU A 6 4.27 18.49 -12.30
C LEU A 6 4.47 18.76 -13.80
N LEU A 7 3.72 19.68 -14.38
CA LEU A 7 3.83 20.04 -15.80
C LEU A 7 5.02 20.97 -16.10
N GLU A 8 5.61 21.58 -15.06
CA GLU A 8 6.78 22.44 -15.15
C GLU A 8 8.09 21.64 -14.98
N LEU A 9 8.01 20.37 -14.63
CA LEU A 9 9.17 19.49 -14.49
C LEU A 9 9.81 19.23 -15.87
N PRO A 10 11.13 18.96 -15.95
CA PRO A 10 11.76 18.40 -17.13
C PRO A 10 11.05 17.14 -17.62
N PHE A 11 11.01 16.91 -18.92
CA PHE A 11 10.23 15.83 -19.53
C PHE A 11 10.52 14.43 -18.95
N GLU A 12 11.80 14.12 -18.70
CA GLU A 12 12.19 12.84 -18.06
C GLU A 12 11.61 12.71 -16.66
N GLN A 13 11.53 13.79 -15.91
CA GLN A 13 10.91 13.78 -14.58
C GLN A 13 9.39 13.65 -14.65
N GLN A 14 8.74 14.23 -15.66
CA GLN A 14 7.32 14.03 -15.89
C GLN A 14 7.02 12.55 -16.19
N ILE A 15 7.86 11.89 -17.01
CA ILE A 15 7.73 10.45 -17.29
C ILE A 15 7.89 9.65 -15.99
N GLY A 16 8.88 9.97 -15.16
CA GLY A 16 9.11 9.31 -13.88
C GLY A 16 7.87 9.31 -12.96
N GLN A 17 7.06 10.38 -13.02
CA GLN A 17 5.84 10.48 -12.18
C GLN A 17 4.77 9.41 -12.49
N PHE A 18 4.84 8.73 -13.63
CA PHE A 18 3.93 7.64 -13.96
C PHE A 18 4.34 6.29 -13.36
N PHE A 19 5.50 6.21 -12.73
CA PHE A 19 6.01 4.97 -12.18
C PHE A 19 5.90 4.90 -10.66
N PHE A 20 5.48 3.71 -10.18
CA PHE A 20 5.73 3.24 -8.84
C PHE A 20 6.85 2.22 -8.89
N ILE A 21 7.86 2.37 -8.05
CA ILE A 21 8.96 1.41 -7.94
C ILE A 21 8.92 0.69 -6.59
N GLY A 22 9.19 -0.63 -6.61
CA GLY A 22 9.40 -1.41 -5.40
C GLY A 22 10.85 -1.31 -4.97
N LEU A 23 11.08 -1.20 -3.67
CA LEU A 23 12.45 -1.19 -3.13
C LEU A 23 13.00 -2.62 -2.97
N PRO A 24 14.31 -2.83 -3.19
CA PRO A 24 14.91 -4.17 -3.09
C PRO A 24 15.05 -4.66 -1.66
N GLY A 25 15.48 -3.80 -0.73
CA GLY A 25 15.89 -4.13 0.64
C GLY A 25 15.11 -3.39 1.72
N THR A 26 15.66 -3.38 2.91
CA THR A 26 15.11 -2.80 4.14
C THR A 26 15.69 -1.43 4.48
N GLU A 27 16.63 -0.95 3.67
CA GLU A 27 17.24 0.37 3.79
C GLU A 27 17.46 1.02 2.41
N VAL A 28 17.74 2.30 2.39
CA VAL A 28 18.15 3.04 1.19
C VAL A 28 19.67 2.93 1.06
N ASP A 29 20.12 1.87 0.43
CA ASP A 29 21.51 1.67 0.04
C ASP A 29 21.87 2.47 -1.23
N GLU A 30 23.11 2.33 -1.70
CA GLU A 30 23.61 3.05 -2.87
C GLU A 30 22.90 2.63 -4.17
N GLU A 31 22.50 1.35 -4.29
CA GLU A 31 21.77 0.84 -5.45
C GLU A 31 20.35 1.41 -5.49
N THR A 32 19.67 1.39 -4.34
CA THR A 32 18.34 1.99 -4.17
C THR A 32 18.37 3.48 -4.46
N ARG A 33 19.40 4.19 -4.00
CA ARG A 33 19.60 5.61 -4.26
C ARG A 33 19.70 5.89 -5.76
N LYS A 34 20.57 5.17 -6.46
CA LYS A 34 20.75 5.30 -7.91
C LYS A 34 19.47 5.03 -8.67
N LEU A 35 18.73 3.98 -8.29
CA LEU A 35 17.45 3.64 -8.90
C LEU A 35 16.44 4.81 -8.76
N ILE A 36 16.31 5.38 -7.57
CA ILE A 36 15.39 6.49 -7.32
C ILE A 36 15.82 7.74 -8.10
N GLU A 37 17.10 8.07 -8.12
CA GLU A 37 17.65 9.23 -8.82
C GLU A 37 17.53 9.12 -10.34
N GLU A 38 17.66 7.92 -10.89
CA GLU A 38 17.52 7.65 -12.32
C GLU A 38 16.05 7.70 -12.76
N VAL A 39 15.17 6.98 -12.05
CA VAL A 39 13.75 6.87 -12.42
C VAL A 39 12.96 8.12 -12.06
N LYS A 40 13.30 8.79 -10.95
CA LYS A 40 12.54 9.93 -10.37
C LYS A 40 11.03 9.64 -10.25
N PRO A 41 10.66 8.54 -9.56
CA PRO A 41 9.31 8.00 -9.58
C PRO A 41 8.30 8.93 -8.92
N GLY A 42 7.03 8.83 -9.34
CA GLY A 42 5.90 9.47 -8.67
C GLY A 42 5.52 8.77 -7.35
N GLY A 43 5.97 7.54 -7.17
CA GLY A 43 5.74 6.81 -5.93
C GLY A 43 6.66 5.61 -5.72
N ILE A 44 6.66 5.13 -4.48
CA ILE A 44 7.30 3.88 -4.08
C ILE A 44 6.26 2.95 -3.47
N ILE A 45 6.46 1.65 -3.63
CA ILE A 45 5.62 0.63 -3.00
C ILE A 45 6.47 -0.28 -2.12
N ILE A 46 5.99 -0.50 -0.90
CA ILE A 46 6.62 -1.33 0.12
C ILE A 46 5.93 -2.70 0.18
N PHE A 47 6.73 -3.74 0.23
CA PHE A 47 6.31 -5.13 0.37
C PHE A 47 6.80 -5.73 1.69
N GLY A 48 6.30 -6.92 2.05
CA GLY A 48 6.72 -7.60 3.28
C GLY A 48 8.22 -7.83 3.42
N ARG A 49 8.96 -7.97 2.30
CA ARG A 49 10.42 -8.10 2.29
C ARG A 49 11.17 -6.85 2.78
N ASN A 50 10.49 -5.71 2.79
CA ASN A 50 11.08 -4.44 3.22
C ASN A 50 10.81 -4.13 4.70
N VAL A 51 10.16 -5.05 5.45
CA VAL A 51 9.68 -4.81 6.81
C VAL A 51 10.41 -5.70 7.79
N GLU A 52 11.16 -5.11 8.72
CA GLU A 52 11.85 -5.79 9.83
C GLU A 52 11.35 -5.29 11.19
N SER A 53 11.25 -3.98 11.37
CA SER A 53 10.67 -3.34 12.55
C SER A 53 9.90 -2.08 12.17
N ALA A 54 9.10 -1.54 13.09
CA ALA A 54 8.35 -0.30 12.86
C ALA A 54 9.29 0.90 12.66
N GLU A 55 10.35 0.96 13.44
CA GLU A 55 11.37 2.01 13.40
C GLU A 55 12.16 1.96 12.09
N GLN A 56 12.60 0.74 11.70
CA GLN A 56 13.31 0.52 10.44
C GLN A 56 12.43 0.92 9.25
N LEU A 57 11.17 0.47 9.23
CA LEU A 57 10.23 0.77 8.16
C LEU A 57 9.96 2.27 8.06
N ARG A 58 9.77 2.95 9.20
CA ARG A 58 9.62 4.40 9.22
C ARG A 58 10.84 5.11 8.65
N LYS A 59 12.04 4.68 9.04
CA LYS A 59 13.29 5.21 8.51
C LYS A 59 13.40 5.01 6.99
N LEU A 60 13.10 3.80 6.49
CA LEU A 60 13.10 3.48 5.06
C LEU A 60 12.19 4.42 4.26
N THR A 61 10.94 4.60 4.72
CA THR A 61 9.98 5.47 4.04
C THR A 61 10.40 6.93 4.04
N ASP A 62 10.96 7.42 5.16
CA ASP A 62 11.44 8.80 5.27
C ASP A 62 12.69 9.05 4.40
N ASP A 63 13.63 8.12 4.38
CA ASP A 63 14.86 8.26 3.60
C ASP A 63 14.59 8.19 2.09
N ALA A 64 13.75 7.24 1.65
CA ALA A 64 13.35 7.16 0.26
C ALA A 64 12.59 8.43 -0.20
N ARG A 65 11.71 8.97 0.66
CA ARG A 65 10.96 10.20 0.37
C ARG A 65 11.88 11.41 0.16
N LYS A 66 12.97 11.52 0.93
CA LYS A 66 13.93 12.64 0.80
C LYS A 66 14.65 12.66 -0.55
N LEU A 67 14.77 11.53 -1.22
CA LEU A 67 15.43 11.41 -2.52
C LEU A 67 14.54 11.81 -3.70
N ILE A 68 13.23 11.89 -3.50
CA ILE A 68 12.26 12.21 -4.56
C ILE A 68 11.86 13.69 -4.41
N PRO A 69 12.22 14.56 -5.36
CA PRO A 69 11.98 16.01 -5.26
C PRO A 69 10.50 16.40 -5.23
N THR A 70 9.67 15.62 -5.93
CA THR A 70 8.21 15.76 -5.90
C THR A 70 7.67 15.06 -4.66
N ALA A 71 6.57 15.51 -4.08
CA ALA A 71 5.94 14.85 -2.95
C ALA A 71 5.42 13.45 -3.33
N PRO A 72 6.20 12.35 -3.13
CA PRO A 72 5.87 11.04 -3.68
C PRO A 72 4.71 10.39 -2.96
N LEU A 73 4.03 9.49 -3.67
CA LEU A 73 3.13 8.53 -3.07
C LEU A 73 3.96 7.39 -2.46
N VAL A 74 3.80 7.16 -1.17
CA VAL A 74 4.42 6.04 -0.45
C VAL A 74 3.33 5.03 -0.15
N ALA A 75 3.35 3.93 -0.90
CA ALA A 75 2.27 2.97 -0.98
C ALA A 75 2.58 1.63 -0.30
N ILE A 76 1.52 0.95 0.10
CA ILE A 76 1.56 -0.42 0.62
C ILE A 76 0.25 -1.14 0.26
N ASP A 77 0.29 -2.47 0.17
CA ASP A 77 -0.90 -3.34 0.12
C ASP A 77 -1.19 -3.87 1.53
N GLN A 78 -1.79 -3.09 2.39
CA GLN A 78 -2.17 -3.54 3.73
C GLN A 78 -3.66 -3.89 3.75
N GLU A 79 -3.99 -5.13 3.33
CA GLU A 79 -5.37 -5.62 3.25
C GLU A 79 -5.82 -6.33 4.53
N GLY A 80 -4.87 -6.91 5.26
CA GLY A 80 -5.11 -7.90 6.30
C GLY A 80 -5.22 -9.34 5.75
N GLY A 81 -5.29 -10.33 6.64
CA GLY A 81 -5.38 -11.74 6.25
C GLY A 81 -4.15 -12.21 5.47
N LEU A 82 -4.34 -12.66 4.21
CA LEU A 82 -3.24 -13.17 3.38
C LEU A 82 -2.30 -12.07 2.91
N VAL A 83 -2.80 -10.86 2.70
CA VAL A 83 -2.01 -9.70 2.26
C VAL A 83 -1.89 -8.72 3.41
N ASP A 84 -1.13 -9.13 4.40
CA ASP A 84 -0.80 -8.37 5.59
C ASP A 84 0.71 -8.17 5.65
N ARG A 85 1.17 -7.02 5.17
CA ARG A 85 2.60 -6.70 5.05
C ARG A 85 3.25 -6.40 6.39
N LEU A 86 2.44 -6.00 7.37
CA LEU A 86 2.89 -5.57 8.69
C LEU A 86 2.80 -6.68 9.74
N ARG A 87 2.41 -7.91 9.38
CA ARG A 87 2.21 -9.04 10.30
C ARG A 87 3.44 -9.43 11.13
N GLN A 88 4.65 -9.04 10.69
CA GLN A 88 5.88 -9.32 11.42
C GLN A 88 6.13 -8.34 12.57
N VAL A 89 5.51 -7.16 12.52
CA VAL A 89 5.77 -6.06 13.44
C VAL A 89 4.53 -5.63 14.23
N PHE A 90 3.34 -6.05 13.80
CA PHE A 90 2.07 -5.78 14.47
C PHE A 90 1.21 -7.04 14.53
N PRO A 91 0.23 -7.11 15.46
CA PRO A 91 -0.74 -8.20 15.48
C PRO A 91 -1.44 -8.36 14.13
N PRO A 92 -1.64 -9.61 13.64
CA PRO A 92 -2.26 -9.85 12.34
C PRO A 92 -3.63 -9.18 12.22
N MET A 93 -3.85 -8.49 11.12
CA MET A 93 -5.13 -7.84 10.83
C MET A 93 -6.13 -8.84 10.24
N PRO A 94 -7.43 -8.72 10.56
CA PRO A 94 -8.46 -9.62 10.03
C PRO A 94 -8.56 -9.49 8.51
N SER A 95 -8.91 -10.60 7.85
CA SER A 95 -9.16 -10.61 6.41
C SER A 95 -10.51 -9.96 6.07
N ALA A 96 -10.68 -9.50 4.82
CA ALA A 96 -11.95 -9.03 4.30
C ALA A 96 -13.09 -10.04 4.51
N ARG A 97 -12.81 -11.34 4.33
CA ARG A 97 -13.75 -12.41 4.63
C ARG A 97 -14.18 -12.44 6.09
N ALA A 98 -13.25 -12.28 7.03
CA ALA A 98 -13.57 -12.27 8.45
C ALA A 98 -14.48 -11.09 8.80
N ILE A 99 -14.17 -9.89 8.28
CA ILE A 99 -15.00 -8.70 8.46
C ILE A 99 -16.42 -8.91 7.92
N ARG A 100 -16.54 -9.45 6.70
CA ARG A 100 -17.83 -9.76 6.09
C ARG A 100 -18.63 -10.78 6.92
N GLN A 101 -17.99 -11.83 7.42
CA GLN A 101 -18.66 -12.88 8.22
C GLN A 101 -19.21 -12.35 9.54
N HIS A 102 -18.53 -11.37 10.14
CA HIS A 102 -19.04 -10.70 11.33
C HIS A 102 -20.19 -9.74 11.06
N GLY A 103 -20.33 -9.24 9.82
CA GLY A 103 -21.40 -8.32 9.43
C GLY A 103 -21.39 -6.98 10.20
N ASP A 104 -20.29 -6.64 10.85
CA ASP A 104 -20.16 -5.43 11.67
C ASP A 104 -19.54 -4.28 10.88
N LEU A 105 -20.40 -3.42 10.33
CA LEU A 105 -19.98 -2.23 9.61
C LEU A 105 -19.19 -1.25 10.49
N ALA A 106 -19.54 -1.14 11.78
CA ALA A 106 -18.81 -0.29 12.72
C ALA A 106 -17.40 -0.83 12.96
N GLY A 107 -17.24 -2.16 13.05
CA GLY A 107 -15.95 -2.83 13.11
C GLY A 107 -15.11 -2.63 11.87
N ALA A 108 -15.70 -2.71 10.68
CA ALA A 108 -15.03 -2.42 9.41
C ALA A 108 -14.49 -0.98 9.35
N ARG A 109 -15.30 0.00 9.75
CA ARG A 109 -14.89 1.41 9.83
C ARG A 109 -13.77 1.63 10.85
N ARG A 110 -13.84 0.98 12.02
CA ARG A 110 -12.81 1.05 13.06
C ARG A 110 -11.50 0.46 12.55
N LEU A 111 -11.53 -0.70 11.89
CA LEU A 111 -10.35 -1.30 11.28
C LEU A 111 -9.71 -0.37 10.27
N GLY A 112 -10.50 0.20 9.35
CA GLY A 112 -10.01 1.16 8.36
C GLY A 112 -9.33 2.39 9.00
N ARG A 113 -9.92 2.93 10.07
CA ARG A 113 -9.34 4.04 10.82
C ARG A 113 -7.99 3.65 11.46
N VAL A 114 -7.96 2.55 12.20
CA VAL A 114 -6.74 2.08 12.89
C VAL A 114 -5.64 1.78 11.87
N THR A 115 -5.98 1.10 10.77
CA THR A 115 -5.03 0.84 9.68
C THR A 115 -4.49 2.15 9.10
N GLY A 116 -5.35 3.11 8.78
CA GLY A 116 -4.93 4.40 8.23
C GLY A 116 -4.04 5.20 9.18
N GLU A 117 -4.35 5.23 10.47
CA GLU A 117 -3.54 5.88 11.50
C GLU A 117 -2.15 5.21 11.60
N LEU A 118 -2.12 3.89 11.67
CA LEU A 118 -0.88 3.11 11.72
C LEU A 118 0.00 3.37 10.49
N LEU A 119 -0.58 3.29 9.29
CA LEU A 119 0.15 3.54 8.05
C LEU A 119 0.73 4.95 8.00
N ARG A 120 -0.03 5.95 8.44
CA ARG A 120 0.44 7.33 8.51
C ARG A 120 1.63 7.49 9.47
N MET A 121 1.59 6.81 10.63
CA MET A 121 2.70 6.81 11.60
C MET A 121 3.97 6.19 11.00
N LEU A 122 3.82 5.19 10.13
CA LEU A 122 4.91 4.53 9.43
C LEU A 122 5.38 5.26 8.15
N GLY A 123 4.80 6.44 7.84
CA GLY A 123 5.22 7.27 6.71
C GLY A 123 4.48 7.00 5.40
N PHE A 124 3.47 6.13 5.38
CA PHE A 124 2.65 5.90 4.18
C PHE A 124 1.61 7.01 3.99
N ASN A 125 1.29 7.30 2.74
CA ASN A 125 0.21 8.19 2.34
C ASN A 125 -0.75 7.56 1.31
N LEU A 126 -0.52 6.30 0.93
CA LEU A 126 -1.38 5.52 0.04
C LEU A 126 -1.48 4.06 0.53
N ASN A 127 -2.69 3.52 0.54
CA ASN A 127 -2.92 2.09 0.71
C ASN A 127 -3.72 1.57 -0.49
N PHE A 128 -3.21 0.53 -1.18
CA PHE A 128 -3.91 -0.14 -2.28
C PHE A 128 -4.98 -1.13 -1.81
N ALA A 129 -5.49 -0.97 -0.60
CA ALA A 129 -6.63 -1.66 -0.05
C ALA A 129 -7.79 -0.65 0.16
N PRO A 130 -9.03 -1.13 0.23
CA PRO A 130 -9.48 -2.53 0.15
C PRO A 130 -9.61 -3.08 -1.28
N VAL A 131 -9.64 -4.42 -1.40
CA VAL A 131 -9.96 -5.09 -2.66
C VAL A 131 -11.47 -5.01 -2.91
N MET A 132 -11.88 -4.21 -3.89
CA MET A 132 -13.29 -3.98 -4.25
C MET A 132 -13.84 -5.01 -5.26
N SER A 133 -13.11 -6.08 -5.53
CA SER A 133 -13.54 -7.12 -6.46
C SER A 133 -14.65 -7.98 -5.86
N ILE A 134 -15.72 -8.18 -6.65
CA ILE A 134 -16.78 -9.10 -6.33
C ILE A 134 -16.32 -10.52 -6.67
N ILE A 135 -16.49 -11.46 -5.74
CA ILE A 135 -16.19 -12.87 -5.97
C ILE A 135 -17.45 -13.65 -6.26
N THR A 136 -17.64 -13.99 -7.52
CA THR A 136 -18.67 -14.95 -7.94
C THR A 136 -18.28 -16.38 -7.52
N GLU A 137 -19.26 -17.27 -7.43
CA GLU A 137 -19.02 -18.67 -7.10
C GLU A 137 -18.06 -19.36 -8.08
N ALA A 138 -18.16 -19.04 -9.37
CA ALA A 138 -17.24 -19.54 -10.40
C ALA A 138 -15.79 -19.08 -10.15
N ARG A 139 -15.60 -17.82 -9.77
CA ARG A 139 -14.27 -17.27 -9.43
C ARG A 139 -13.72 -17.80 -8.11
N SER A 140 -14.58 -18.19 -7.15
CA SER A 140 -14.15 -18.74 -5.87
C SER A 140 -13.39 -20.06 -6.02
N LYS A 141 -13.66 -20.81 -7.10
CA LYS A 141 -13.01 -22.10 -7.43
C LYS A 141 -11.65 -21.93 -8.12
N LEU A 142 -11.36 -20.76 -8.67
CA LEU A 142 -10.13 -20.48 -9.44
C LEU A 142 -9.01 -19.85 -8.57
N THR A 143 -9.09 -19.91 -7.27
CA THR A 143 -8.53 -18.82 -6.50
C THR A 143 -7.23 -19.10 -5.80
N ASN A 144 -6.29 -18.37 -6.10
CA ASN A 144 -5.10 -17.89 -5.45
C ASN A 144 -5.39 -17.08 -4.17
N GLY A 145 -6.35 -17.46 -3.34
CA GLY A 145 -6.70 -16.74 -2.11
C GLY A 145 -7.63 -15.52 -2.26
N LEU A 146 -8.08 -15.17 -3.47
CA LEU A 146 -8.97 -14.02 -3.72
C LEU A 146 -10.26 -14.07 -2.89
N TYR A 147 -10.79 -15.27 -2.62
CA TYR A 147 -12.02 -15.45 -1.83
C TYR A 147 -11.92 -14.86 -0.41
N SER A 148 -10.75 -14.96 0.20
CA SER A 148 -10.51 -14.39 1.54
C SER A 148 -10.26 -12.88 1.53
N ARG A 149 -9.94 -12.31 0.35
CA ARG A 149 -9.62 -10.90 0.15
C ARG A 149 -10.82 -10.04 -0.26
N SER A 150 -11.97 -10.65 -0.58
CA SER A 150 -13.17 -9.92 -1.00
C SER A 150 -14.13 -9.68 0.16
N TYR A 151 -14.70 -8.49 0.18
CA TYR A 151 -15.72 -8.09 1.14
C TYR A 151 -17.12 -8.60 0.79
N GLY A 152 -17.39 -8.96 -0.48
CA GLY A 152 -18.73 -9.39 -0.88
C GLY A 152 -18.81 -10.22 -2.15
N ARG A 153 -20.01 -10.75 -2.40
CA ARG A 153 -20.38 -11.50 -3.61
C ARG A 153 -21.26 -10.70 -4.56
N SER A 154 -21.72 -9.54 -4.11
CA SER A 154 -22.54 -8.61 -4.87
C SER A 154 -22.04 -7.19 -4.67
N PRO A 155 -22.38 -6.23 -5.58
CA PRO A 155 -22.02 -4.83 -5.40
C PRO A 155 -22.50 -4.25 -4.05
N GLY A 156 -23.73 -4.58 -3.63
CA GLY A 156 -24.30 -4.07 -2.39
C GLY A 156 -23.66 -4.62 -1.11
N GLU A 157 -22.87 -5.71 -1.20
CA GLU A 157 -22.11 -6.22 -0.07
C GLU A 157 -20.71 -5.60 0.03
N VAL A 158 -20.22 -4.98 -1.05
CA VAL A 158 -18.86 -4.44 -1.13
C VAL A 158 -18.85 -2.93 -0.90
N LEU A 159 -19.95 -2.27 -1.21
CA LEU A 159 -20.17 -0.81 -1.03
C LEU A 159 -20.76 -0.48 0.34
#